data_5cd6b7b1211fe8bb435ef6a7ef89c3dc
#
_entry.id   5cd6b7b1211fe8bb435ef6a7ef89c3dc
#
_cell.length_a   1.000
_cell.length_b   1.000
_cell.length_c   1.000
_cell.angle_alpha   90.00
_cell.angle_beta   90.00
_cell.angle_gamma   90.00
#
_symmetry.space_group_name_H-M   'P 1'
#
loop_
_entity.id
_entity.type
_entity.pdbx_description
1 polymer ?
#
loop_
_entity_poly.entity_id
_entity_poly.type
_entity_poly.pdbx_seq_one_letter_code
_entity_poly.pdbx_strand_id
1 'polypeptide(L)'
;GNLELVQKWSERVTHAVQADARNIDALRQIGAQDFQVAVVAVGSLIEASVLITANLVDLKVPQIWAKAVSQSHGKILSRVGANHVIYPEAEAGERVAHLVSGRMLDFIRFDDDFVLAKMYPPKLVRGVGLNESGVRSKYNVTVVGVKSPGRPFRYAEANTVVTNHDLIIVSGTNSDIERFAALDR
;
A
#
# COMPACT_ATOMS: atom_id res chain seq x y z
N GLY A 1 -9.95 14.55 -21.85
CA GLY A 1 -10.61 13.53 -21.05
C GLY A 1 -11.51 12.64 -21.89
N ASN A 2 -11.82 11.45 -21.42
CA ASN A 2 -12.72 10.51 -22.11
C ASN A 2 -14.16 10.70 -21.62
N LEU A 3 -15.07 11.06 -22.51
CA LEU A 3 -16.47 11.35 -22.19
C LEU A 3 -17.21 10.10 -21.67
N GLU A 4 -16.88 8.93 -22.21
CA GLU A 4 -17.46 7.66 -21.75
C GLU A 4 -17.12 7.36 -20.29
N LEU A 5 -15.89 7.69 -19.86
CA LEU A 5 -15.48 7.57 -18.47
C LEU A 5 -16.25 8.54 -17.58
N VAL A 6 -16.47 9.77 -18.02
CA VAL A 6 -17.26 10.77 -17.28
C VAL A 6 -18.67 10.23 -17.07
N GLN A 7 -19.32 9.73 -18.12
CA GLN A 7 -20.65 9.13 -18.03
C GLN A 7 -20.69 7.92 -17.10
N LYS A 8 -19.71 7.02 -17.22
CA LYS A 8 -19.62 5.81 -16.35
C LYS A 8 -19.50 6.16 -14.87
N TRP A 9 -18.79 7.22 -14.54
CA TRP A 9 -18.54 7.62 -13.15
C TRP A 9 -19.58 8.58 -12.58
N SER A 10 -20.39 9.25 -13.43
CA SER A 10 -21.40 10.23 -13.00
C SER A 10 -22.43 9.69 -12.00
N GLU A 11 -22.70 8.39 -12.05
CA GLU A 11 -23.61 7.73 -11.11
C GLU A 11 -22.94 7.28 -9.79
N ARG A 12 -21.60 7.40 -9.70
CA ARG A 12 -20.82 6.88 -8.57
C ARG A 12 -20.11 7.94 -7.76
N VAL A 13 -20.01 9.15 -8.30
CA VAL A 13 -19.37 10.30 -7.65
C VAL A 13 -20.30 11.50 -7.67
N THR A 14 -20.09 12.43 -6.78
CA THR A 14 -20.96 13.64 -6.67
C THR A 14 -20.94 14.45 -7.95
N HIS A 15 -19.79 14.62 -8.57
CA HIS A 15 -19.62 15.31 -9.85
C HIS A 15 -18.54 14.62 -10.68
N ALA A 16 -18.85 14.29 -11.93
CA ALA A 16 -17.89 13.85 -12.92
C ALA A 16 -17.89 14.86 -14.07
N VAL A 17 -16.75 15.47 -14.34
CA VAL A 17 -16.62 16.50 -15.38
C VAL A 17 -15.46 16.20 -16.32
N GLN A 18 -15.62 16.60 -17.57
CA GLN A 18 -14.53 16.58 -18.53
C GLN A 18 -13.88 17.96 -18.55
N ALA A 19 -12.66 18.06 -18.03
CA ALA A 19 -11.88 19.30 -18.01
C ALA A 19 -10.41 19.03 -18.30
N ASP A 20 -9.72 20.04 -18.82
CA ASP A 20 -8.25 20.02 -18.90
C ASP A 20 -7.68 20.68 -17.63
N ALA A 21 -7.28 19.88 -16.67
CA ALA A 21 -6.76 20.37 -15.39
C ALA A 21 -5.38 21.06 -15.51
N ARG A 22 -4.72 21.03 -16.68
CA ARG A 22 -3.53 21.84 -16.96
C ARG A 22 -3.89 23.32 -17.13
N ASN A 23 -5.15 23.62 -17.41
CA ASN A 23 -5.67 24.98 -17.47
C ASN A 23 -6.24 25.36 -16.10
N ILE A 24 -5.62 26.34 -15.46
CA ILE A 24 -6.04 26.81 -14.12
C ILE A 24 -7.46 27.39 -14.11
N ASP A 25 -7.90 28.00 -15.22
CA ASP A 25 -9.25 28.56 -15.31
C ASP A 25 -10.31 27.45 -15.39
N ALA A 26 -10.00 26.33 -16.02
CA ALA A 26 -10.87 25.15 -15.99
C ALA A 26 -10.99 24.59 -14.56
N LEU A 27 -9.90 24.58 -13.78
CA LEU A 27 -9.93 24.19 -12.38
C LEU A 27 -10.76 25.17 -11.52
N ARG A 28 -10.65 26.48 -11.78
CA ARG A 28 -11.48 27.49 -11.09
C ARG A 28 -12.96 27.32 -11.40
N GLN A 29 -13.31 27.03 -12.65
CA GLN A 29 -14.72 26.82 -13.05
C GLN A 29 -15.37 25.62 -12.34
N ILE A 30 -14.61 24.60 -11.98
CA ILE A 30 -15.12 23.46 -11.21
C ILE A 30 -15.02 23.68 -9.70
N GLY A 31 -14.60 24.86 -9.24
CA GLY A 31 -14.52 25.20 -7.82
C GLY A 31 -13.32 24.56 -7.09
N ALA A 32 -12.23 24.25 -7.79
CA ALA A 32 -11.09 23.55 -7.20
C ALA A 32 -10.44 24.32 -6.03
N GLN A 33 -10.56 25.64 -5.98
CA GLN A 33 -10.07 26.49 -4.89
C GLN A 33 -10.80 26.22 -3.54
N ASP A 34 -11.98 25.59 -3.59
CA ASP A 34 -12.78 25.28 -2.39
C ASP A 34 -12.54 23.83 -1.90
N PHE A 35 -11.70 23.07 -2.61
CA PHE A 35 -11.40 21.70 -2.24
C PHE A 35 -10.43 21.65 -1.05
N GLN A 36 -10.72 20.77 -0.10
CA GLN A 36 -9.81 20.49 1.02
C GLN A 36 -8.69 19.52 0.63
N VAL A 37 -8.98 18.62 -0.32
CA VAL A 37 -8.06 17.58 -0.78
C VAL A 37 -8.17 17.44 -2.29
N ALA A 38 -7.04 17.36 -2.98
CA ALA A 38 -6.97 17.00 -4.39
C ALA A 38 -6.05 15.80 -4.61
N VAL A 39 -6.43 14.93 -5.54
CA VAL A 39 -5.62 13.76 -5.93
C VAL A 39 -5.28 13.85 -7.42
N VAL A 40 -4.00 14.02 -7.73
CA VAL A 40 -3.49 14.04 -9.10
C VAL A 40 -3.07 12.62 -9.48
N ALA A 41 -3.95 11.90 -10.16
CA ALA A 41 -3.73 10.50 -10.57
C ALA A 41 -3.26 10.35 -12.03
N VAL A 42 -2.68 11.39 -12.62
CA VAL A 42 -2.14 11.40 -13.98
C VAL A 42 -0.67 10.95 -13.92
N GLY A 43 -0.40 9.70 -14.29
CA GLY A 43 0.96 9.12 -14.23
C GLY A 43 1.68 9.02 -15.57
N SER A 44 0.96 8.81 -16.67
CA SER A 44 1.56 8.59 -18.01
C SER A 44 2.13 9.85 -18.66
N LEU A 45 1.68 11.04 -18.22
CA LEU A 45 2.11 12.35 -18.73
C LEU A 45 2.73 13.15 -17.59
N ILE A 46 4.06 13.03 -17.42
CA ILE A 46 4.81 13.69 -16.34
C ILE A 46 4.57 15.21 -16.35
N GLU A 47 4.70 15.84 -17.51
CA GLU A 47 4.45 17.28 -17.68
C GLU A 47 3.05 17.67 -17.18
N ALA A 48 2.02 16.94 -17.60
CA ALA A 48 0.64 17.22 -17.19
C ALA A 48 0.46 17.08 -15.67
N SER A 49 1.02 16.03 -15.06
CA SER A 49 0.89 15.84 -13.62
C SER A 49 1.58 16.94 -12.81
N VAL A 50 2.73 17.43 -13.28
CA VAL A 50 3.49 18.54 -12.68
C VAL A 50 2.70 19.85 -12.81
N LEU A 51 2.19 20.16 -13.99
CA LEU A 51 1.39 21.37 -14.23
C LEU A 51 0.08 21.38 -13.43
N ILE A 52 -0.62 20.25 -13.37
CA ILE A 52 -1.84 20.12 -12.55
C ILE A 52 -1.53 20.35 -11.08
N THR A 53 -0.44 19.75 -10.58
CA THR A 53 -0.02 19.95 -9.19
C THR A 53 0.30 21.41 -8.90
N ALA A 54 1.05 22.08 -9.79
CA ALA A 54 1.36 23.51 -9.66
C ALA A 54 0.08 24.36 -9.63
N ASN A 55 -0.85 24.12 -10.54
CA ASN A 55 -2.13 24.83 -10.58
C ASN A 55 -2.93 24.67 -9.28
N LEU A 56 -2.94 23.47 -8.69
CA LEU A 56 -3.62 23.23 -7.41
C LEU A 56 -2.94 23.93 -6.24
N VAL A 57 -1.62 24.04 -6.26
CA VAL A 57 -0.85 24.84 -5.29
C VAL A 57 -1.19 26.32 -5.43
N ASP A 58 -1.24 26.85 -6.66
CA ASP A 58 -1.61 28.24 -6.93
C ASP A 58 -3.05 28.56 -6.49
N LEU A 59 -3.95 27.57 -6.59
CA LEU A 59 -5.32 27.65 -6.08
C LEU A 59 -5.42 27.44 -4.56
N LYS A 60 -4.28 27.23 -3.88
CA LYS A 60 -4.18 27.06 -2.42
C LYS A 60 -4.97 25.88 -1.87
N VAL A 61 -5.07 24.78 -2.63
CA VAL A 61 -5.65 23.53 -2.14
C VAL A 61 -4.79 23.01 -0.98
N PRO A 62 -5.35 22.78 0.23
CA PRO A 62 -4.57 22.51 1.43
C PRO A 62 -3.81 21.18 1.39
N GLN A 63 -4.39 20.15 0.77
CA GLN A 63 -3.81 18.79 0.71
C GLN A 63 -3.80 18.29 -0.73
N ILE A 64 -2.61 18.11 -1.28
CA ILE A 64 -2.42 17.63 -2.66
C ILE A 64 -1.67 16.30 -2.61
N TRP A 65 -2.34 15.26 -3.07
CA TRP A 65 -1.78 13.93 -3.29
C TRP A 65 -1.43 13.78 -4.76
N ALA A 66 -0.24 13.30 -5.08
CA ALA A 66 0.18 13.13 -6.47
C ALA A 66 0.78 11.75 -6.70
N LYS A 67 0.34 11.11 -7.80
CA LYS A 67 0.89 9.84 -8.26
C LYS A 67 2.18 10.07 -9.02
N ALA A 68 3.25 9.39 -8.61
CA ALA A 68 4.54 9.37 -9.31
C ALA A 68 4.80 8.02 -9.98
N VAL A 69 5.43 8.04 -11.15
CA VAL A 69 5.83 6.83 -11.90
C VAL A 69 7.32 6.51 -11.73
N SER A 70 8.08 7.39 -11.09
CA SER A 70 9.51 7.22 -10.79
C SER A 70 9.93 8.09 -9.62
N GLN A 71 11.05 7.77 -8.98
CA GLN A 71 11.63 8.59 -7.90
C GLN A 71 11.93 10.03 -8.35
N SER A 72 12.44 10.19 -9.58
CA SER A 72 12.71 11.53 -10.14
C SER A 72 11.43 12.33 -10.32
N HIS A 73 10.35 11.71 -10.82
CA HIS A 73 9.04 12.33 -10.95
C HIS A 73 8.49 12.74 -9.56
N GLY A 74 8.56 11.84 -8.59
CA GLY A 74 8.10 12.14 -7.23
C GLY A 74 8.88 13.28 -6.58
N LYS A 75 10.19 13.36 -6.80
CA LYS A 75 11.01 14.47 -6.33
C LYS A 75 10.58 15.82 -6.94
N ILE A 76 10.19 15.83 -8.21
CA ILE A 76 9.65 17.04 -8.86
C ILE A 76 8.32 17.42 -8.23
N LEU A 77 7.37 16.47 -8.11
CA LEU A 77 6.04 16.70 -7.53
C LEU A 77 6.13 17.26 -6.09
N SER A 78 6.99 16.70 -5.25
CA SER A 78 7.23 17.22 -3.90
C SER A 78 7.78 18.64 -3.90
N ARG A 79 8.69 18.96 -4.82
CA ARG A 79 9.26 20.31 -4.94
C ARG A 79 8.27 21.34 -5.48
N VAL A 80 7.34 20.90 -6.31
CA VAL A 80 6.26 21.74 -6.85
C VAL A 80 5.21 22.03 -5.78
N GLY A 81 5.11 21.21 -4.73
CA GLY A 81 4.25 21.45 -3.58
C GLY A 81 3.19 20.37 -3.33
N ALA A 82 3.33 19.17 -3.91
CA ALA A 82 2.54 18.03 -3.47
C ALA A 82 2.86 17.69 -2.01
N ASN A 83 1.83 17.60 -1.16
CA ASN A 83 1.97 17.22 0.25
C ASN A 83 2.29 15.75 0.40
N HIS A 84 1.72 14.91 -0.48
CA HIS A 84 1.91 13.47 -0.48
C HIS A 84 2.19 12.97 -1.90
N VAL A 85 3.25 12.18 -2.05
CA VAL A 85 3.61 11.51 -3.30
C VAL A 85 3.49 10.01 -3.10
N ILE A 86 2.73 9.34 -3.95
CA ILE A 86 2.50 7.90 -3.90
C ILE A 86 3.04 7.22 -5.16
N TYR A 87 3.48 5.96 -5.02
CA TYR A 87 4.07 5.14 -6.09
C TYR A 87 3.31 3.82 -6.27
N PRO A 88 2.04 3.83 -6.69
CA PRO A 88 1.18 2.65 -6.65
C PRO A 88 1.73 1.47 -7.44
N GLU A 89 2.36 1.72 -8.59
CA GLU A 89 2.94 0.66 -9.43
C GLU A 89 4.18 0.03 -8.78
N ALA A 90 5.01 0.81 -8.11
CA ALA A 90 6.19 0.30 -7.40
C ALA A 90 5.76 -0.53 -6.19
N GLU A 91 4.81 -0.04 -5.40
CA GLU A 91 4.25 -0.74 -4.24
C GLU A 91 3.55 -2.05 -4.65
N ALA A 92 2.75 -2.00 -5.74
CA ALA A 92 2.13 -3.20 -6.28
C ALA A 92 3.16 -4.20 -6.81
N GLY A 93 4.22 -3.73 -7.50
CA GLY A 93 5.31 -4.56 -8.00
C GLY A 93 6.07 -5.26 -6.88
N GLU A 94 6.40 -4.56 -5.81
CA GLU A 94 7.03 -5.13 -4.61
C GLU A 94 6.16 -6.22 -3.97
N ARG A 95 4.87 -5.91 -3.80
CA ARG A 95 3.90 -6.89 -3.27
C ARG A 95 3.83 -8.15 -4.14
N VAL A 96 3.76 -7.98 -5.46
CA VAL A 96 3.74 -9.12 -6.40
C VAL A 96 5.03 -9.93 -6.31
N ALA A 97 6.20 -9.30 -6.18
CA ALA A 97 7.48 -9.99 -6.06
C ALA A 97 7.51 -10.91 -4.82
N HIS A 98 7.01 -10.46 -3.68
CA HIS A 98 6.88 -11.29 -2.48
C HIS A 98 5.89 -12.45 -2.67
N LEU A 99 4.75 -12.20 -3.34
CA LEU A 99 3.73 -13.22 -3.60
C LEU A 99 4.22 -14.31 -4.57
N VAL A 100 4.92 -13.92 -5.65
CA VAL A 100 5.44 -14.86 -6.66
C VAL A 100 6.49 -15.81 -6.08
N SER A 101 7.26 -15.36 -5.07
CA SER A 101 8.18 -16.27 -4.34
C SER A 101 7.43 -17.41 -3.65
N GLY A 102 6.12 -17.33 -3.51
CA GLY A 102 5.25 -18.28 -2.84
C GLY A 102 5.51 -18.42 -1.33
N ARG A 103 6.42 -17.62 -0.77
CA ARG A 103 6.77 -17.67 0.66
C ARG A 103 5.78 -16.93 1.54
N MET A 104 5.22 -15.83 1.02
CA MET A 104 4.20 -15.01 1.67
C MET A 104 2.94 -14.99 0.84
N LEU A 105 1.78 -14.84 1.49
CA LEU A 105 0.46 -14.73 0.84
C LEU A 105 -0.02 -13.28 0.80
N ASP A 106 0.48 -12.45 1.70
CA ASP A 106 0.18 -11.04 1.78
C ASP A 106 1.25 -10.32 2.59
N PHE A 107 1.41 -9.01 2.38
CA PHE A 107 2.47 -8.23 2.95
C PHE A 107 2.03 -6.78 3.09
N ILE A 108 2.24 -6.18 4.26
CA ILE A 108 1.96 -4.78 4.55
C ILE A 108 3.20 -4.17 5.20
N ARG A 109 3.76 -3.14 4.58
CA ARG A 109 4.83 -2.33 5.16
C ARG A 109 4.22 -1.17 5.93
N PHE A 110 4.67 -0.94 7.16
CA PHE A 110 4.24 0.17 8.01
C PHE A 110 5.25 1.31 8.02
N ASP A 111 6.52 0.96 8.06
CA ASP A 111 7.64 1.88 8.08
C ASP A 111 8.78 1.32 7.23
N ASP A 112 9.88 2.05 7.13
CA ASP A 112 11.02 1.71 6.27
C ASP A 112 11.51 0.26 6.48
N ASP A 113 11.40 -0.29 7.66
CA ASP A 113 11.85 -1.64 7.96
C ASP A 113 10.84 -2.52 8.73
N PHE A 114 9.67 -2.03 9.15
CA PHE A 114 8.70 -2.82 9.89
C PHE A 114 7.54 -3.29 9.02
N VAL A 115 7.28 -4.61 9.03
CA VAL A 115 6.28 -5.24 8.17
C VAL A 115 5.37 -6.21 8.92
N LEU A 116 4.16 -6.39 8.41
CA LEU A 116 3.26 -7.50 8.70
C LEU A 116 3.17 -8.39 7.47
N ALA A 117 3.38 -9.69 7.64
CA ALA A 117 3.23 -10.67 6.58
C ALA A 117 2.26 -11.77 6.95
N LYS A 118 1.49 -12.22 5.97
CA LYS A 118 0.61 -13.38 6.06
C LYS A 118 1.23 -14.55 5.32
N MET A 119 1.38 -15.70 5.98
CA MET A 119 2.02 -16.87 5.39
C MET A 119 1.50 -18.17 6.00
N TYR A 120 1.85 -19.29 5.38
CA TYR A 120 1.76 -20.57 6.04
C TYR A 120 2.91 -20.74 7.04
N PRO A 121 2.66 -21.35 8.22
CA PRO A 121 3.72 -21.53 9.21
C PRO A 121 4.83 -22.44 8.66
N PRO A 122 6.12 -22.08 8.83
CA PRO A 122 7.23 -22.98 8.58
C PRO A 122 7.16 -24.24 9.45
N LYS A 123 7.77 -25.36 9.04
CA LYS A 123 7.78 -26.63 9.77
C LYS A 123 8.21 -26.47 11.24
N LEU A 124 9.18 -25.62 11.47
CA LEU A 124 9.76 -25.35 12.80
C LEU A 124 8.71 -24.96 13.86
N VAL A 125 7.63 -24.29 13.48
CA VAL A 125 6.63 -23.78 14.42
C VAL A 125 5.36 -24.64 14.48
N ARG A 126 5.27 -25.70 13.68
CA ARG A 126 4.10 -26.58 13.62
C ARG A 126 4.10 -27.58 14.76
N GLY A 127 2.94 -27.77 15.38
CA GLY A 127 2.73 -28.82 16.39
C GLY A 127 3.36 -28.55 17.75
N VAL A 128 3.99 -27.39 17.92
CA VAL A 128 4.59 -26.96 19.19
C VAL A 128 4.06 -25.61 19.61
N GLY A 129 4.08 -25.30 20.90
CA GLY A 129 3.72 -23.97 21.38
C GLY A 129 4.66 -22.90 20.82
N LEU A 130 4.13 -21.70 20.54
CA LEU A 130 4.94 -20.62 19.98
C LEU A 130 6.11 -20.23 20.90
N ASN A 131 5.95 -20.35 22.21
CA ASN A 131 7.01 -20.13 23.21
C ASN A 131 8.15 -21.17 23.06
N GLU A 132 7.81 -22.44 22.80
CA GLU A 132 8.77 -23.52 22.66
C GLU A 132 9.48 -23.48 21.31
N SER A 133 8.79 -23.00 20.27
CA SER A 133 9.34 -22.85 18.91
C SER A 133 10.52 -21.89 18.84
N GLY A 134 10.59 -20.92 19.76
CA GLY A 134 11.63 -19.90 19.82
C GLY A 134 11.61 -18.91 18.65
N VAL A 135 10.47 -18.71 18.00
CA VAL A 135 10.34 -17.83 16.82
C VAL A 135 10.87 -16.43 17.12
N ARG A 136 10.45 -15.85 18.26
CA ARG A 136 10.88 -14.50 18.63
C ARG A 136 12.38 -14.42 18.94
N SER A 137 12.91 -15.37 19.70
CA SER A 137 14.31 -15.34 20.12
C SER A 137 15.30 -15.70 19.01
N LYS A 138 14.91 -16.58 18.11
CA LYS A 138 15.80 -17.08 17.03
C LYS A 138 15.70 -16.28 15.73
N TYR A 139 14.51 -15.78 15.41
CA TYR A 139 14.24 -15.14 14.11
C TYR A 139 13.82 -13.68 14.24
N ASN A 140 13.68 -13.18 15.46
CA ASN A 140 13.23 -11.82 15.72
C ASN A 140 11.85 -11.49 15.11
N VAL A 141 11.01 -12.53 14.99
CA VAL A 141 9.68 -12.47 14.39
C VAL A 141 8.63 -12.75 15.46
N THR A 142 7.57 -11.97 15.50
CA THR A 142 6.44 -12.20 16.40
C THR A 142 5.24 -12.73 15.61
N VAL A 143 4.69 -13.87 16.01
CA VAL A 143 3.38 -14.31 15.52
C VAL A 143 2.31 -13.49 16.21
N VAL A 144 1.59 -12.68 15.43
CA VAL A 144 0.52 -11.79 15.94
C VAL A 144 -0.80 -12.54 16.06
N GLY A 145 -1.06 -13.45 15.12
CA GLY A 145 -2.29 -14.20 15.16
C GLY A 145 -2.35 -15.34 14.16
N VAL A 146 -3.39 -16.13 14.32
CA VAL A 146 -3.59 -17.38 13.59
C VAL A 146 -5.00 -17.43 13.04
N LYS A 147 -5.15 -17.93 11.82
CA LYS A 147 -6.42 -18.24 11.18
C LYS A 147 -6.42 -19.69 10.73
N SER A 148 -7.20 -20.52 11.40
CA SER A 148 -7.48 -21.89 10.99
C SER A 148 -8.59 -21.93 9.92
N PRO A 149 -8.61 -22.92 9.03
CA PRO A 149 -9.69 -23.10 8.06
C PRO A 149 -11.06 -23.11 8.70
N GLY A 150 -12.01 -22.34 8.14
CA GLY A 150 -13.37 -22.26 8.63
C GLY A 150 -13.59 -21.56 9.98
N ARG A 151 -12.52 -21.03 10.61
CA ARG A 151 -12.60 -20.31 11.90
C ARG A 151 -12.27 -18.83 11.71
N PRO A 152 -12.74 -17.93 12.60
CA PRO A 152 -12.31 -16.54 12.61
C PRO A 152 -10.83 -16.43 12.99
N PHE A 153 -10.25 -15.29 12.67
CA PHE A 153 -8.91 -14.92 13.12
C PHE A 153 -8.88 -14.84 14.66
N ARG A 154 -7.81 -15.33 15.26
CA ARG A 154 -7.57 -15.21 16.71
C ARG A 154 -6.17 -14.71 16.99
N TYR A 155 -5.97 -14.00 18.07
CA TYR A 155 -4.65 -13.59 18.53
C TYR A 155 -3.80 -14.80 18.90
N ALA A 156 -2.49 -14.69 18.67
CA ALA A 156 -1.54 -15.71 19.08
C ALA A 156 -1.14 -15.50 20.56
N GLU A 157 -1.11 -16.56 21.31
CA GLU A 157 -0.62 -16.63 22.68
C GLU A 157 0.61 -17.52 22.74
N ALA A 158 1.33 -17.48 23.86
CA ALA A 158 2.56 -18.25 24.05
C ALA A 158 2.38 -19.76 23.85
N ASN A 159 1.25 -20.31 24.26
CA ASN A 159 0.88 -21.71 24.13
C ASN A 159 0.12 -22.03 22.84
N THR A 160 -0.06 -21.08 21.95
CA THR A 160 -0.74 -21.30 20.67
C THR A 160 0.04 -22.31 19.83
N VAL A 161 -0.63 -23.40 19.44
CA VAL A 161 -0.10 -24.40 18.52
C VAL A 161 -0.69 -24.15 17.13
N VAL A 162 0.14 -24.15 16.12
CA VAL A 162 -0.24 -23.98 14.70
C VAL A 162 0.02 -25.26 13.91
N THR A 163 -0.79 -25.46 12.89
CA THR A 163 -0.70 -26.60 11.96
C THR A 163 -0.31 -26.16 10.55
N ASN A 164 -0.04 -27.11 9.66
CA ASN A 164 0.25 -26.81 8.25
C ASN A 164 -0.91 -26.21 7.45
N HIS A 165 -2.15 -26.30 7.96
CA HIS A 165 -3.34 -25.76 7.32
C HIS A 165 -3.71 -24.36 7.83
N ASP A 166 -3.05 -23.89 8.89
CA ASP A 166 -3.29 -22.57 9.45
C ASP A 166 -2.57 -21.50 8.61
N LEU A 167 -3.13 -20.29 8.67
CA LEU A 167 -2.43 -19.09 8.23
C LEU A 167 -1.99 -18.32 9.47
N ILE A 168 -0.75 -17.83 9.45
CA ILE A 168 -0.23 -16.97 10.50
C ILE A 168 0.00 -15.56 9.97
N ILE A 169 -0.23 -14.57 10.83
CA ILE A 169 0.21 -13.21 10.62
C ILE A 169 1.41 -13.00 11.54
N VAL A 170 2.50 -12.55 10.96
CA VAL A 170 3.78 -12.33 11.63
C VAL A 170 4.22 -10.88 11.47
N SER A 171 4.94 -10.37 12.46
CA SER A 171 5.54 -9.03 12.43
C SER A 171 7.02 -9.08 12.72
N GLY A 172 7.78 -8.18 12.10
CA GLY A 172 9.22 -8.06 12.27
C GLY A 172 9.81 -7.10 11.24
N THR A 173 11.15 -7.06 11.15
CA THR A 173 11.82 -6.35 10.05
C THR A 173 11.62 -7.10 8.74
N ASN A 174 11.76 -6.40 7.61
CA ASN A 174 11.63 -7.04 6.29
C ASN A 174 12.60 -8.23 6.16
N SER A 175 13.86 -8.04 6.55
CA SER A 175 14.90 -9.08 6.46
C SER A 175 14.61 -10.28 7.37
N ASP A 176 14.08 -10.06 8.58
CA ASP A 176 13.73 -11.13 9.51
C ASP A 176 12.54 -11.95 9.01
N ILE A 177 11.53 -11.27 8.46
CA ILE A 177 10.36 -11.93 7.86
C ILE A 177 10.74 -12.76 6.63
N GLU A 178 11.58 -12.22 5.74
CA GLU A 178 12.07 -12.97 4.57
C GLU A 178 12.87 -14.21 4.98
N ARG A 179 13.77 -14.07 5.96
CA ARG A 179 14.54 -15.19 6.51
C ARG A 179 13.62 -16.24 7.14
N PHE A 180 12.63 -15.82 7.91
CA PHE A 180 11.64 -16.72 8.50
C PHE A 180 10.77 -17.41 7.46
N ALA A 181 10.32 -16.70 6.44
CA ALA A 181 9.52 -17.22 5.34
C ALA A 181 10.32 -18.18 4.42
N ALA A 182 11.66 -18.09 4.43
CA ALA A 182 12.55 -18.97 3.69
C ALA A 182 12.78 -20.31 4.38
N LEU A 183 12.39 -20.47 5.64
CA LEU A 183 12.48 -21.76 6.33
C LEU A 183 11.57 -22.79 5.66
N ASP A 184 12.02 -24.05 5.65
CA ASP A 184 11.30 -25.16 5.01
C ASP A 184 9.84 -25.25 5.46
N ARG A 185 8.97 -25.45 4.48
CA ARG A 185 7.53 -25.66 4.64
C ARG A 185 7.18 -27.09 5.02
#